data_d4d6e0a9a55146ed562d2ff1de9bd72c
#
_entry.id   d4d6e0a9a55146ed562d2ff1de9bd72c
#
_cell.length_a   1.000
_cell.length_b   1.000
_cell.length_c   1.000
_cell.angle_alpha   90.00
_cell.angle_beta   90.00
_cell.angle_gamma   90.00
#
_symmetry.space_group_name_H-M   'P 1'
#
loop_
_entity.id
_entity.type
_entity.pdbx_description
1 polymer ?
#
loop_
_entity_poly.entity_id
_entity_poly.type
_entity_poly.pdbx_seq_one_letter_code
_entity_poly.pdbx_strand_id
1 'polypeptide(L)'
;MKALKITETKNFMGILLKSDCFEDFLLAEASITTYNTFTIDGHIVPAFYKGDVNAPDEEASYQFSCWKDLQELCFQFIRGKRTPVRFHFTLYLKPDKIKALFASERFNKEHDALPEELDQLVLNIKYQEGSLTLITAVSYRSFVMDKSAERLWDQYMLQFLESKKIFFDSE
;
A
#
# COMPACT_ATOMS: atom_id res chain seq x y z
N MET A 1 8.48 -10.30 -6.43
CA MET A 1 7.59 -9.34 -7.13
C MET A 1 6.57 -10.10 -7.93
N LYS A 2 5.30 -9.84 -7.71
CA LYS A 2 4.17 -10.44 -8.44
C LYS A 2 3.28 -9.35 -9.02
N ALA A 3 2.73 -9.60 -10.20
CA ALA A 3 1.66 -8.80 -10.78
C ALA A 3 0.36 -9.63 -10.71
N LEU A 4 -0.68 -9.04 -10.14
CA LEU A 4 -1.98 -9.67 -9.88
C LEU A 4 -3.05 -8.83 -10.53
N LYS A 5 -3.72 -9.37 -11.54
CA LYS A 5 -4.81 -8.69 -12.24
C LYS A 5 -6.12 -8.89 -11.48
N ILE A 6 -6.74 -7.81 -11.04
CA ILE A 6 -8.01 -7.86 -10.34
C ILE A 6 -9.16 -8.11 -11.32
N THR A 7 -9.94 -9.15 -11.06
CA THR A 7 -11.06 -9.56 -11.93
C THR A 7 -12.33 -8.75 -11.66
N GLU A 8 -12.56 -8.36 -10.41
CA GLU A 8 -13.72 -7.57 -9.98
C GLU A 8 -13.32 -6.14 -9.57
N THR A 9 -12.95 -5.31 -10.54
CA THR A 9 -12.45 -3.94 -10.30
C THR A 9 -13.38 -3.10 -9.44
N LYS A 10 -14.70 -3.14 -9.70
CA LYS A 10 -15.66 -2.33 -8.93
C LYS A 10 -15.73 -2.75 -7.47
N ASN A 11 -15.72 -4.04 -7.18
CA ASN A 11 -15.71 -4.57 -5.83
C ASN A 11 -14.41 -4.18 -5.10
N PHE A 12 -13.28 -4.35 -5.76
CA PHE A 12 -11.98 -3.96 -5.21
C PHE A 12 -11.92 -2.47 -4.89
N MET A 13 -12.38 -1.61 -5.78
CA MET A 13 -12.41 -0.15 -5.55
C MET A 13 -13.29 0.22 -4.35
N GLY A 14 -14.40 -0.47 -4.15
CA GLY A 14 -15.24 -0.31 -2.94
C GLY A 14 -14.49 -0.69 -1.67
N ILE A 15 -13.75 -1.79 -1.69
CA ILE A 15 -12.94 -2.25 -0.57
C ILE A 15 -11.79 -1.26 -0.31
N LEU A 16 -11.06 -0.85 -1.33
CA LEU A 16 -9.93 0.05 -1.21
C LEU A 16 -10.32 1.45 -0.69
N LEU A 17 -11.41 2.02 -1.20
CA LEU A 17 -11.77 3.43 -0.99
C LEU A 17 -12.80 3.65 0.12
N LYS A 18 -13.51 2.60 0.58
CA LYS A 18 -14.63 2.75 1.51
C LYS A 18 -14.57 1.83 2.73
N SER A 19 -13.62 0.90 2.80
CA SER A 19 -13.49 -0.01 3.92
C SER A 19 -12.18 0.18 4.67
N ASP A 20 -12.08 -0.41 5.86
CA ASP A 20 -10.87 -0.41 6.67
C ASP A 20 -9.88 -1.53 6.28
N CYS A 21 -10.10 -2.23 5.16
CA CYS A 21 -9.27 -3.37 4.77
C CYS A 21 -7.78 -3.02 4.57
N PHE A 22 -7.49 -1.80 4.15
CA PHE A 22 -6.14 -1.31 3.91
C PHE A 22 -5.63 -0.36 5.01
N GLU A 23 -6.22 -0.38 6.21
CA GLU A 23 -5.83 0.47 7.33
C GLU A 23 -4.38 0.26 7.80
N ASP A 24 -3.81 -0.92 7.53
CA ASP A 24 -2.43 -1.25 7.87
C ASP A 24 -1.39 -0.66 6.89
N PHE A 25 -1.83 0.15 5.95
CA PHE A 25 -0.97 0.77 4.94
C PHE A 25 -0.83 2.27 5.12
N LEU A 26 0.31 2.78 4.67
CA LEU A 26 0.63 4.19 4.49
C LEU A 26 0.52 4.54 3.01
N LEU A 27 0.13 5.77 2.69
CA LEU A 27 0.19 6.29 1.32
C LEU A 27 1.53 6.98 1.09
N ALA A 28 2.36 6.42 0.19
CA ALA A 28 3.58 7.06 -0.25
C ALA A 28 3.31 8.07 -1.36
N GLU A 29 2.54 7.66 -2.36
CA GLU A 29 2.20 8.51 -3.51
C GLU A 29 0.86 8.10 -4.11
N ALA A 30 0.11 9.08 -4.59
CA ALA A 30 -1.08 8.87 -5.41
C ALA A 30 -1.04 9.75 -6.66
N SER A 31 -1.45 9.20 -7.79
CA SER A 31 -1.69 9.93 -9.03
C SER A 31 -3.01 9.49 -9.62
N ILE A 32 -3.92 10.42 -9.84
CA ILE A 32 -5.28 10.16 -10.33
C ILE A 32 -5.55 11.09 -11.51
N THR A 33 -5.83 10.52 -12.67
CA THR A 33 -6.17 11.27 -13.89
C THR A 33 -7.64 11.07 -14.22
N THR A 34 -8.40 12.15 -14.12
CA THR A 34 -9.79 12.28 -14.57
C THR A 34 -9.83 13.35 -15.66
N TYR A 35 -10.50 14.49 -15.42
CA TYR A 35 -10.41 15.68 -16.28
C TYR A 35 -9.09 16.44 -16.10
N ASN A 36 -8.42 16.28 -14.98
CA ASN A 36 -7.06 16.72 -14.68
C ASN A 36 -6.28 15.58 -14.03
N THR A 37 -4.97 15.76 -13.88
CA THR A 37 -4.15 14.84 -13.08
C THR A 37 -3.92 15.47 -11.71
N PHE A 38 -4.31 14.72 -10.67
CA PHE A 38 -4.10 15.07 -9.26
C PHE A 38 -3.01 14.16 -8.69
N THR A 39 -2.02 14.76 -8.06
CA THR A 39 -0.94 14.03 -7.38
C THR A 39 -0.94 14.33 -5.90
N ILE A 40 -0.68 13.31 -5.09
CA ILE A 40 -0.53 13.43 -3.65
C ILE A 40 0.84 12.86 -3.31
N ASP A 41 1.71 13.67 -2.72
CA ASP A 41 2.90 13.22 -2.02
C ASP A 41 2.48 12.88 -0.58
N GLY A 42 2.61 11.61 -0.20
CA GLY A 42 2.17 11.12 1.11
C GLY A 42 3.10 11.44 2.27
N HIS A 43 4.26 12.06 2.02
CA HIS A 43 5.16 12.48 3.09
C HIS A 43 4.46 13.42 4.07
N ILE A 44 4.56 13.12 5.36
CA ILE A 44 4.08 14.01 6.41
C ILE A 44 5.00 15.23 6.46
N VAL A 45 4.39 16.41 6.54
CA VAL A 45 5.11 17.69 6.68
C VAL A 45 5.10 18.10 8.15
N PRO A 46 6.19 17.85 8.93
CA PRO A 46 6.21 18.12 10.38
C PRO A 46 5.95 19.60 10.71
N ALA A 47 6.34 20.51 9.84
CA ALA A 47 6.13 21.96 10.01
C ALA A 47 4.65 22.35 10.14
N PHE A 48 3.73 21.56 9.57
CA PHE A 48 2.29 21.79 9.67
C PHE A 48 1.78 21.62 11.11
N TYR A 49 2.39 20.72 11.88
CA TYR A 49 2.00 20.39 13.25
C TYR A 49 2.76 21.21 14.29
N LYS A 50 3.64 22.12 13.89
CA LYS A 50 4.47 22.90 14.81
C LYS A 50 3.62 23.78 15.72
N GLY A 51 3.72 23.52 17.02
CA GLY A 51 2.96 24.25 18.04
C GLY A 51 1.55 23.74 18.30
N ASP A 52 1.15 22.65 17.68
CA ASP A 52 -0.12 21.97 17.98
C ASP A 52 0.09 21.01 19.16
N VAL A 53 -0.65 21.26 20.27
CA VAL A 53 -0.63 20.41 21.46
C VAL A 53 -1.23 19.01 21.20
N ASN A 54 -1.98 18.85 20.12
CA ASN A 54 -2.59 17.58 19.69
C ASN A 54 -1.83 16.94 18.51
N ALA A 55 -0.64 17.46 18.18
CA ALA A 55 0.20 16.84 17.15
C ALA A 55 0.50 15.37 17.53
N PRO A 56 0.53 14.45 16.57
CA PRO A 56 0.99 13.09 16.82
C PRO A 56 2.39 13.12 17.45
N ASP A 57 2.61 12.30 18.48
CA ASP A 57 3.94 12.15 19.08
C ASP A 57 4.96 11.84 17.99
N GLU A 58 6.07 12.57 17.94
CA GLU A 58 7.12 12.38 16.93
C GLU A 58 7.67 10.93 16.93
N GLU A 59 7.69 10.28 18.10
CA GLU A 59 8.10 8.87 18.23
C GLU A 59 7.08 7.88 17.69
N ALA A 60 5.79 8.25 17.65
CA ALA A 60 4.70 7.42 17.12
C ALA A 60 4.33 7.77 15.66
N SER A 61 4.89 8.85 15.09
CA SER A 61 4.55 9.30 13.76
C SER A 61 5.29 8.51 12.69
N TYR A 62 4.54 8.11 11.68
CA TYR A 62 5.11 7.54 10.46
C TYR A 62 5.69 8.65 9.57
N GLN A 63 6.62 8.29 8.70
CA GLN A 63 7.14 9.21 7.68
C GLN A 63 6.08 9.60 6.64
N PHE A 64 5.13 8.72 6.40
CA PHE A 64 4.03 8.90 5.44
C PHE A 64 2.68 8.87 6.15
N SER A 65 1.70 9.56 5.58
CA SER A 65 0.32 9.56 6.07
C SER A 65 -0.32 8.18 5.97
N CYS A 66 -1.15 7.82 6.95
CA CYS A 66 -1.94 6.61 6.87
C CYS A 66 -2.88 6.67 5.65
N TRP A 67 -3.01 5.55 4.95
CA TRP A 67 -3.97 5.44 3.84
C TRP A 67 -5.37 5.88 4.24
N LYS A 68 -5.80 5.46 5.43
CA LYS A 68 -7.11 5.79 5.98
C LYS A 68 -7.40 7.29 6.03
N ASP A 69 -6.40 8.12 6.31
CA ASP A 69 -6.56 9.58 6.42
C ASP A 69 -6.74 10.26 5.06
N LEU A 70 -6.21 9.65 3.98
CA LEU A 70 -6.27 10.18 2.62
C LEU A 70 -7.26 9.44 1.71
N GLN A 71 -7.83 8.34 2.20
CA GLN A 71 -8.75 7.46 1.47
C GLN A 71 -9.96 8.21 0.93
N GLU A 72 -10.62 9.01 1.76
CA GLU A 72 -11.80 9.78 1.36
C GLU A 72 -11.46 10.84 0.31
N LEU A 73 -10.31 11.51 0.41
CA LEU A 73 -9.85 12.47 -0.58
C LEU A 73 -9.65 11.80 -1.95
N CYS A 74 -9.00 10.65 -1.96
CA CYS A 74 -8.82 9.86 -3.20
C CYS A 74 -10.16 9.40 -3.77
N PHE A 75 -11.10 8.99 -2.91
CA PHE A 75 -12.46 8.66 -3.33
C PHE A 75 -13.16 9.84 -4.00
N GLN A 76 -13.06 11.05 -3.44
CA GLN A 76 -13.66 12.26 -4.00
C GLN A 76 -13.13 12.58 -5.41
N PHE A 77 -11.84 12.34 -5.68
CA PHE A 77 -11.25 12.53 -7.01
C PHE A 77 -11.71 11.48 -8.02
N ILE A 78 -11.96 10.24 -7.58
CA ILE A 78 -12.31 9.11 -8.46
C ILE A 78 -13.80 9.03 -8.73
N ARG A 79 -14.64 9.38 -7.74
CA ARG A 79 -16.09 9.24 -7.84
C ARG A 79 -16.66 10.10 -8.97
N GLY A 80 -17.69 9.60 -9.63
CA GLY A 80 -18.40 10.34 -10.67
C GLY A 80 -19.05 9.40 -11.68
N LYS A 81 -19.71 9.99 -12.68
CA LYS A 81 -20.36 9.24 -13.75
C LYS A 81 -19.37 8.67 -14.77
N ARG A 82 -18.16 9.25 -14.85
CA ARG A 82 -17.11 8.85 -15.78
C ARG A 82 -16.02 8.13 -15.03
N THR A 83 -15.58 7.01 -15.56
CA THR A 83 -14.42 6.27 -15.05
C THR A 83 -13.15 7.10 -15.21
N PRO A 84 -12.23 7.11 -14.24
CA PRO A 84 -10.93 7.71 -14.39
C PRO A 84 -10.19 7.14 -15.61
N VAL A 85 -9.36 7.95 -16.25
CA VAL A 85 -8.48 7.50 -17.34
C VAL A 85 -7.44 6.51 -16.82
N ARG A 86 -6.83 6.87 -15.70
CA ARG A 86 -5.85 6.05 -14.99
C ARG A 86 -5.69 6.53 -13.54
N PHE A 87 -5.21 5.65 -12.68
CA PHE A 87 -4.69 6.02 -11.37
C PHE A 87 -3.57 5.07 -10.95
N HIS A 88 -2.74 5.56 -10.06
CA HIS A 88 -1.68 4.80 -9.44
C HIS A 88 -1.59 5.19 -7.96
N PHE A 89 -1.60 4.20 -7.07
CA PHE A 89 -1.32 4.34 -5.66
C PHE A 89 -0.11 3.52 -5.29
N THR A 90 0.84 4.12 -4.58
CA THR A 90 1.96 3.41 -3.95
C THR A 90 1.70 3.39 -2.45
N LEU A 91 1.46 2.20 -1.93
CA LEU A 91 1.20 1.96 -0.52
C LEU A 91 2.38 1.23 0.11
N TYR A 92 2.71 1.61 1.34
CA TYR A 92 3.73 0.97 2.17
C TYR A 92 3.06 0.28 3.35
N LEU A 93 3.46 -0.95 3.67
CA LEU A 93 3.00 -1.59 4.90
C LEU A 93 3.58 -0.85 6.11
N LYS A 94 2.78 -0.61 7.14
CA LYS A 94 3.24 0.06 8.36
C LYS A 94 4.42 -0.67 9.00
N PRO A 95 5.43 0.04 9.54
CA PRO A 95 6.63 -0.58 10.12
C PRO A 95 6.37 -1.60 11.23
N ASP A 96 5.38 -1.34 12.09
CA ASP A 96 4.96 -2.28 13.14
C ASP A 96 4.37 -3.58 12.54
N LYS A 97 3.67 -3.47 11.42
CA LYS A 97 3.11 -4.62 10.69
C LYS A 97 4.19 -5.40 9.94
N ILE A 98 5.22 -4.74 9.43
CA ILE A 98 6.40 -5.40 8.85
C ILE A 98 7.08 -6.25 9.93
N LYS A 99 7.34 -5.68 11.11
CA LYS A 99 7.94 -6.40 12.23
C LYS A 99 7.10 -7.61 12.66
N ALA A 100 5.78 -7.44 12.77
CA ALA A 100 4.86 -8.51 13.13
C ALA A 100 4.83 -9.63 12.07
N LEU A 101 4.91 -9.28 10.78
CA LEU A 101 4.94 -10.24 9.68
C LEU A 101 6.18 -11.13 9.76
N PHE A 102 7.37 -10.55 9.95
CA PHE A 102 8.62 -11.31 10.06
C PHE A 102 8.72 -12.11 11.38
N ALA A 103 8.04 -11.67 12.45
CA ALA A 103 8.02 -12.37 13.73
C ALA A 103 6.98 -13.51 13.78
N SER A 104 6.07 -13.62 12.81
CA SER A 104 5.01 -14.63 12.85
C SER A 104 5.57 -16.03 12.64
N GLU A 105 5.16 -17.00 13.47
CA GLU A 105 5.59 -18.41 13.39
C GLU A 105 5.30 -19.07 12.03
N ARG A 106 4.30 -18.57 11.34
CA ARG A 106 3.88 -19.05 10.02
C ARG A 106 4.95 -18.85 8.96
N PHE A 107 5.78 -17.81 9.11
CA PHE A 107 6.83 -17.43 8.17
C PHE A 107 8.24 -17.67 8.71
N ASN A 108 8.38 -17.92 10.01
CA ASN A 108 9.68 -18.09 10.70
C ASN A 108 10.41 -19.39 10.37
N LYS A 109 9.76 -20.36 9.69
CA LYS A 109 10.40 -21.65 9.40
C LYS A 109 11.49 -21.60 8.32
N GLU A 110 11.55 -20.52 7.54
CA GLU A 110 12.48 -20.38 6.43
C GLU A 110 13.33 -19.09 6.48
N HIS A 111 13.06 -18.14 7.42
CA HIS A 111 13.67 -16.81 7.41
C HIS A 111 14.03 -16.35 8.82
N ASP A 112 15.31 -16.14 9.04
CA ASP A 112 15.88 -15.99 10.38
C ASP A 112 15.73 -14.61 11.03
N ALA A 113 15.37 -13.56 10.35
CA ALA A 113 15.12 -12.23 10.93
C ALA A 113 14.64 -11.22 9.89
N LEU A 114 14.13 -10.09 10.36
CA LEU A 114 13.92 -8.90 9.55
C LEU A 114 15.28 -8.44 8.96
N PRO A 115 15.45 -8.42 7.64
CA PRO A 115 16.70 -7.96 7.04
C PRO A 115 16.97 -6.49 7.45
N GLU A 116 18.18 -6.20 7.90
CA GLU A 116 18.58 -4.83 8.31
C GLU A 116 18.45 -3.83 7.16
N GLU A 117 18.68 -4.29 5.94
CA GLU A 117 18.60 -3.50 4.72
C GLU A 117 17.18 -3.28 4.21
N LEU A 118 16.19 -3.97 4.77
CA LEU A 118 14.80 -3.81 4.35
C LEU A 118 14.31 -2.39 4.70
N ASP A 119 13.83 -1.69 3.68
CA ASP A 119 13.26 -0.35 3.86
C ASP A 119 11.74 -0.39 3.87
N GLN A 120 11.11 -0.87 2.80
CA GLN A 120 9.67 -0.89 2.66
C GLN A 120 9.16 -2.17 2.00
N LEU A 121 7.99 -2.64 2.43
CA LEU A 121 7.15 -3.57 1.69
C LEU A 121 6.09 -2.77 0.93
N VAL A 122 6.14 -2.85 -0.38
CA VAL A 122 5.43 -1.95 -1.29
C VAL A 122 4.30 -2.68 -2.01
N LEU A 123 3.13 -2.04 -2.06
CA LEU A 123 2.02 -2.44 -2.90
C LEU A 123 1.69 -1.31 -3.88
N ASN A 124 1.92 -1.54 -5.16
CA ASN A 124 1.51 -0.64 -6.22
C ASN A 124 0.15 -1.06 -6.77
N ILE A 125 -0.80 -0.15 -6.81
CA ILE A 125 -2.14 -0.35 -7.34
C ILE A 125 -2.26 0.52 -8.58
N LYS A 126 -2.38 -0.12 -9.75
CA LYS A 126 -2.42 0.57 -11.05
C LYS A 126 -3.73 0.26 -11.77
N TYR A 127 -4.39 1.31 -12.22
CA TYR A 127 -5.54 1.21 -13.11
C TYR A 127 -5.25 1.98 -14.40
N GLN A 128 -5.42 1.33 -15.50
CA GLN A 128 -5.27 1.92 -16.83
C GLN A 128 -6.06 1.10 -17.85
N GLU A 129 -6.72 1.77 -18.80
CA GLU A 129 -7.44 1.11 -19.90
C GLU A 129 -8.43 0.02 -19.46
N GLY A 130 -9.12 0.25 -18.34
CA GLY A 130 -10.10 -0.70 -17.80
C GLY A 130 -9.49 -1.88 -17.03
N SER A 131 -8.17 -1.97 -16.93
CA SER A 131 -7.46 -3.02 -16.20
C SER A 131 -6.91 -2.51 -14.89
N LEU A 132 -7.12 -3.26 -13.82
CA LEU A 132 -6.58 -2.99 -12.49
C LEU A 132 -5.58 -4.07 -12.12
N THR A 133 -4.34 -3.66 -11.81
CA THR A 133 -3.25 -4.56 -11.45
C THR A 133 -2.64 -4.14 -10.12
N LEU A 134 -2.43 -5.12 -9.25
CA LEU A 134 -1.64 -4.98 -8.03
C LEU A 134 -0.23 -5.52 -8.27
N ILE A 135 0.79 -4.77 -7.87
CA ILE A 135 2.18 -5.19 -8.04
C ILE A 135 2.86 -5.10 -6.68
N THR A 136 3.33 -6.25 -6.19
CA THR A 136 4.16 -6.31 -4.97
C THR A 136 5.59 -5.93 -5.30
N ALA A 137 6.24 -5.21 -4.40
CA ALA A 137 7.66 -4.89 -4.48
C ALA A 137 8.28 -4.77 -3.10
N VAL A 138 9.59 -4.85 -3.01
CA VAL A 138 10.35 -4.62 -1.79
C VAL A 138 11.41 -3.57 -2.07
N SER A 139 11.51 -2.59 -1.18
CA SER A 139 12.56 -1.59 -1.20
C SER A 139 13.63 -1.92 -0.17
N TYR A 140 14.88 -1.80 -0.56
CA TYR A 140 16.04 -2.00 0.29
C TYR A 140 16.92 -0.74 0.31
N ARG A 141 17.58 -0.48 1.44
CA ARG A 141 18.51 0.65 1.60
C ARG A 141 19.84 0.42 0.87
N SER A 142 20.19 -0.85 0.65
CA SER A 142 21.40 -1.27 -0.08
C SER A 142 21.09 -2.49 -0.93
N PHE A 143 22.04 -2.88 -1.79
CA PHE A 143 21.86 -4.07 -2.63
C PHE A 143 21.81 -5.35 -1.78
N VAL A 144 20.76 -6.15 -1.96
CA VAL A 144 20.54 -7.44 -1.30
C VAL A 144 20.35 -8.53 -2.33
N MET A 145 21.12 -9.61 -2.21
CA MET A 145 21.00 -10.77 -3.09
C MET A 145 19.87 -11.74 -2.64
N ASP A 146 19.57 -11.75 -1.34
CA ASP A 146 18.54 -12.62 -0.79
C ASP A 146 17.14 -12.08 -1.13
N LYS A 147 16.32 -12.93 -1.71
CA LYS A 147 14.94 -12.64 -2.13
C LYS A 147 13.90 -13.23 -1.18
N SER A 148 14.28 -13.58 0.02
CA SER A 148 13.36 -14.16 1.01
C SER A 148 12.25 -13.20 1.40
N ALA A 149 12.58 -11.92 1.63
CA ALA A 149 11.59 -10.89 1.95
C ALA A 149 10.59 -10.65 0.80
N GLU A 150 11.04 -10.72 -0.46
CA GLU A 150 10.16 -10.61 -1.62
C GLU A 150 9.16 -11.77 -1.66
N ARG A 151 9.62 -13.01 -1.43
CA ARG A 151 8.76 -14.20 -1.41
C ARG A 151 7.76 -14.14 -0.27
N LEU A 152 8.22 -13.73 0.91
CA LEU A 152 7.37 -13.56 2.08
C LEU A 152 6.26 -12.52 1.81
N TRP A 153 6.63 -11.38 1.25
CA TRP A 153 5.70 -10.32 0.91
C TRP A 153 4.68 -10.75 -0.15
N ASP A 154 5.13 -11.40 -1.21
CA ASP A 154 4.26 -11.95 -2.25
C ASP A 154 3.24 -12.94 -1.65
N GLN A 155 3.69 -13.82 -0.76
CA GLN A 155 2.83 -14.82 -0.11
C GLN A 155 1.83 -14.18 0.86
N TYR A 156 2.28 -13.20 1.64
CA TYR A 156 1.39 -12.43 2.52
C TYR A 156 0.29 -11.74 1.73
N MET A 157 0.62 -11.07 0.63
CA MET A 157 -0.36 -10.36 -0.18
C MET A 157 -1.38 -11.30 -0.83
N LEU A 158 -0.97 -12.48 -1.31
CA LEU A 158 -1.91 -13.47 -1.82
C LEU A 158 -2.93 -13.87 -0.75
N GLN A 159 -2.45 -14.22 0.45
CA GLN A 159 -3.31 -14.61 1.57
C GLN A 159 -4.20 -13.46 2.04
N PHE A 160 -3.65 -12.23 2.06
CA PHE A 160 -4.42 -11.04 2.39
C PHE A 160 -5.61 -10.86 1.43
N LEU A 161 -5.37 -10.90 0.12
CA LEU A 161 -6.41 -10.74 -0.89
C LEU A 161 -7.47 -11.86 -0.80
N GLU A 162 -7.05 -13.10 -0.65
CA GLU A 162 -7.93 -14.25 -0.46
C GLU A 162 -8.81 -14.09 0.79
N SER A 163 -8.22 -13.68 1.91
CA SER A 163 -8.94 -13.46 3.17
C SER A 163 -10.01 -12.36 3.08
N LYS A 164 -9.78 -11.37 2.21
CA LYS A 164 -10.72 -10.27 1.93
C LYS A 164 -11.68 -10.59 0.78
N LYS A 165 -11.63 -11.82 0.22
CA LYS A 165 -12.44 -12.25 -0.93
C LYS A 165 -12.27 -11.35 -2.14
N ILE A 166 -11.05 -10.92 -2.38
CA ILE A 166 -10.65 -10.16 -3.56
C ILE A 166 -10.15 -11.16 -4.60
N PHE A 167 -10.82 -11.24 -5.74
CA PHE A 167 -10.50 -12.18 -6.81
C PHE A 167 -9.48 -11.58 -7.79
N PHE A 168 -8.50 -12.38 -8.17
CA PHE A 168 -7.40 -11.97 -9.04
C PHE A 168 -6.89 -13.13 -9.87
N ASP A 169 -6.29 -12.81 -11.02
CA ASP A 169 -5.48 -13.71 -11.84
C ASP A 169 -4.00 -13.36 -11.66
N SER A 170 -3.13 -14.35 -11.55
CA SER A 170 -1.68 -14.14 -11.53
C SER A 170 -1.16 -14.02 -12.96
N GLU A 171 -0.46 -12.94 -13.26
CA GLU A 171 0.26 -12.74 -14.53
C GLU A 171 1.65 -13.37 -14.48
#